data_cbfab13cffe8c9f57eeb2761d0b22a61
#
_entry.id   cbfab13cffe8c9f57eeb2761d0b22a61
#
_cell.length_a   1.000
_cell.length_b   1.000
_cell.length_c   1.000
_cell.angle_alpha   90.00
_cell.angle_beta   90.00
_cell.angle_gamma   90.00
#
_symmetry.space_group_name_H-M   'P 1'
#
loop_
_entity.id
_entity.type
_entity.pdbx_description
1 polymer ?
#
loop_
_entity_poly.entity_id
_entity_poly.type
_entity_poly.pdbx_seq_one_letter_code
_entity_poly.pdbx_strand_id
1 'polypeptide(L)'
;WRVKETDRIAAMATELRKLGATVEEGADYIRVTPPAQTTDWKAASIHTYDDHRVAMCFSLAAFNPACLPVRIEDPKCVAKTFPDYFEALFSVTQALPRHIPVITIDGPTASGKGTVAEAVAKRLGYEFLDSGAMYRITALAALRAGLGIDAAHEAPIATLARSLPVRFEAGRILLGADDVTDAIRTEEAGMNASRVSALAAVRAALVDLQHGFQRLPGLVADGRDMGTVIFPDAPLKVFLTASASCRAERRLKQLISKGFSASIDDLRADLEARDARDSSRSVAPLKPAQDALVLDNSTLTIDEAVNQVLSWWQERQPFAVTAQR
;
A
#
# COMPACT_ATOMS: atom_id res chain seq x y z
N TRP A 1 28.96 17.82 -20.61
CA TRP A 1 27.67 17.60 -19.98
C TRP A 1 26.50 17.57 -20.97
N ARG A 2 26.55 18.37 -22.05
CA ARG A 2 25.50 18.41 -23.09
C ARG A 2 25.54 17.23 -24.08
N VAL A 3 26.63 16.47 -24.10
CA VAL A 3 26.83 15.34 -25.03
C VAL A 3 27.12 14.07 -24.24
N LYS A 4 26.10 13.55 -23.56
CA LYS A 4 26.12 12.30 -22.77
C LYS A 4 24.81 11.54 -23.02
N GLU A 5 24.31 10.79 -22.05
CA GLU A 5 23.01 10.10 -22.11
C GLU A 5 21.87 11.11 -22.38
N THR A 6 22.00 12.33 -21.82
CA THR A 6 21.10 13.47 -22.05
C THR A 6 21.88 14.78 -22.01
N ASP A 7 21.29 15.89 -22.45
CA ASP A 7 21.79 17.22 -22.15
C ASP A 7 21.57 17.52 -20.65
N ARG A 8 22.56 17.19 -19.84
CA ARG A 8 22.46 17.31 -18.38
C ARG A 8 22.32 18.73 -17.90
N ILE A 9 22.82 19.73 -18.64
CA ILE A 9 22.63 21.14 -18.24
C ILE A 9 21.16 21.50 -18.39
N ALA A 10 20.55 21.21 -19.54
CA ALA A 10 19.14 21.48 -19.78
C ALA A 10 18.23 20.66 -18.85
N ALA A 11 18.51 19.38 -18.64
CA ALA A 11 17.77 18.52 -17.72
C ALA A 11 17.81 19.08 -16.28
N MET A 12 19.00 19.36 -15.76
CA MET A 12 19.17 19.92 -14.41
C MET A 12 18.46 21.27 -14.26
N ALA A 13 18.58 22.15 -15.26
CA ALA A 13 17.91 23.46 -15.23
C ALA A 13 16.39 23.33 -15.19
N THR A 14 15.84 22.46 -16.02
CA THR A 14 14.40 22.20 -16.09
C THR A 14 13.86 21.65 -14.77
N GLU A 15 14.50 20.64 -14.21
CA GLU A 15 14.03 19.99 -13.01
C GLU A 15 14.24 20.85 -11.75
N LEU A 16 15.33 21.62 -11.64
CA LEU A 16 15.55 22.56 -10.54
C LEU A 16 14.50 23.68 -10.50
N ARG A 17 14.05 24.16 -11.67
CA ARG A 17 12.98 25.17 -11.74
C ARG A 17 11.66 24.65 -11.18
N LYS A 18 11.36 23.36 -11.33
CA LYS A 18 10.17 22.75 -10.73
C LYS A 18 10.18 22.80 -9.20
N LEU A 19 11.37 22.74 -8.59
CA LEU A 19 11.55 22.84 -7.13
C LEU A 19 11.48 24.28 -6.61
N GLY A 20 11.36 25.27 -7.50
CA GLY A 20 11.29 26.70 -7.14
C GLY A 20 12.62 27.44 -7.27
N ALA A 21 13.69 26.81 -7.73
CA ALA A 21 14.96 27.47 -7.94
C ALA A 21 14.92 28.38 -9.17
N THR A 22 15.69 29.52 -9.10
CA THR A 22 16.00 30.35 -10.29
C THR A 22 17.25 29.77 -10.93
N VAL A 23 17.16 29.47 -12.23
CA VAL A 23 18.27 28.84 -12.95
C VAL A 23 18.55 29.54 -14.26
N GLU A 24 19.82 29.95 -14.40
CA GLU A 24 20.41 30.45 -15.64
C GLU A 24 21.30 29.36 -16.24
N GLU A 25 21.17 29.12 -17.53
CA GLU A 25 21.97 28.12 -18.23
C GLU A 25 22.62 28.69 -19.48
N GLY A 26 23.84 28.30 -19.78
CA GLY A 26 24.59 28.65 -20.96
C GLY A 26 25.16 27.45 -21.67
N ALA A 27 26.04 27.63 -22.63
CA ALA A 27 26.62 26.55 -23.41
C ALA A 27 27.38 25.53 -22.54
N ASP A 28 28.07 26.01 -21.51
CA ASP A 28 29.00 25.24 -20.68
C ASP A 28 28.83 25.49 -19.17
N TYR A 29 27.83 26.28 -18.75
CA TYR A 29 27.58 26.59 -17.34
C TYR A 29 26.10 26.44 -16.96
N ILE A 30 25.87 26.26 -15.68
CA ILE A 30 24.61 26.41 -14.99
C ILE A 30 24.82 27.23 -13.72
N ARG A 31 24.00 28.26 -13.52
CA ARG A 31 23.95 29.03 -12.27
C ARG A 31 22.62 28.78 -11.58
N VAL A 32 22.70 28.37 -10.36
CA VAL A 32 21.51 28.01 -9.56
C VAL A 32 21.41 28.96 -8.37
N THR A 33 20.28 29.63 -8.24
CA THR A 33 19.90 30.37 -7.04
C THR A 33 18.78 29.62 -6.37
N PRO A 34 19.00 29.07 -5.16
CA PRO A 34 17.97 28.31 -4.43
C PRO A 34 16.82 29.24 -4.05
N PRO A 35 15.63 28.68 -3.70
CA PRO A 35 14.53 29.43 -3.13
C PRO A 35 14.98 30.21 -1.90
N ALA A 36 14.61 31.49 -1.81
CA ALA A 36 15.09 32.40 -0.75
C ALA A 36 14.43 32.05 0.61
N GLN A 37 13.19 31.59 0.58
CA GLN A 37 12.41 31.22 1.78
C GLN A 37 11.88 29.81 1.64
N THR A 38 11.54 29.20 2.79
CA THR A 38 10.93 27.86 2.84
C THR A 38 9.63 27.79 2.05
N THR A 39 8.85 28.88 2.03
CA THR A 39 7.59 28.99 1.29
C THR A 39 7.75 29.00 -0.23
N ASP A 40 8.93 29.28 -0.74
CA ASP A 40 9.20 29.36 -2.18
C ASP A 40 9.52 27.98 -2.79
N TRP A 41 9.80 27.00 -1.94
CA TRP A 41 9.98 25.63 -2.38
C TRP A 41 8.67 25.03 -2.92
N LYS A 42 8.78 24.11 -3.87
CA LYS A 42 7.63 23.45 -4.50
C LYS A 42 7.81 21.96 -4.49
N ALA A 43 6.71 21.24 -4.25
CA ALA A 43 6.66 19.81 -4.52
C ALA A 43 6.83 19.57 -6.03
N ALA A 44 7.62 18.56 -6.41
CA ALA A 44 7.92 18.33 -7.80
C ALA A 44 7.99 16.85 -8.17
N SER A 45 7.52 16.54 -9.37
CA SER A 45 7.77 15.27 -10.05
C SER A 45 8.92 15.47 -11.03
N ILE A 46 9.99 14.72 -10.83
CA ILE A 46 11.26 14.84 -11.53
C ILE A 46 11.31 13.83 -12.68
N HIS A 47 11.40 14.34 -13.89
CA HIS A 47 11.67 13.52 -15.05
C HIS A 47 13.15 13.16 -15.11
N THR A 48 13.48 11.88 -15.24
CA THR A 48 14.87 11.42 -15.13
C THR A 48 15.64 11.42 -16.46
N TYR A 49 14.95 11.53 -17.59
CA TYR A 49 15.56 11.47 -18.93
C TYR A 49 16.35 10.17 -19.16
N ASP A 50 15.94 9.07 -18.52
CA ASP A 50 16.67 7.79 -18.46
C ASP A 50 18.15 7.95 -18.00
N ASP A 51 18.44 9.03 -17.25
CA ASP A 51 19.76 9.31 -16.70
C ASP A 51 19.79 9.04 -15.19
N HIS A 52 20.51 8.00 -14.78
CA HIS A 52 20.67 7.59 -13.41
C HIS A 52 21.24 8.70 -12.51
N ARG A 53 22.06 9.61 -13.04
CA ARG A 53 22.63 10.72 -12.27
C ARG A 53 21.56 11.77 -11.97
N VAL A 54 20.66 12.04 -12.92
CA VAL A 54 19.52 12.93 -12.69
C VAL A 54 18.66 12.35 -11.58
N ALA A 55 18.30 11.05 -11.65
CA ALA A 55 17.51 10.38 -10.63
C ALA A 55 18.17 10.47 -9.24
N MET A 56 19.45 10.11 -9.13
CA MET A 56 20.17 10.11 -7.86
C MET A 56 20.38 11.53 -7.30
N CYS A 57 20.73 12.52 -8.13
CA CYS A 57 20.91 13.89 -7.68
C CYS A 57 19.59 14.49 -7.14
N PHE A 58 18.49 14.30 -7.87
CA PHE A 58 17.22 14.89 -7.47
C PHE A 58 16.53 14.14 -6.33
N SER A 59 16.87 12.89 -6.06
CA SER A 59 16.39 12.20 -4.85
C SER A 59 16.83 12.92 -3.56
N LEU A 60 17.97 13.60 -3.58
CA LEU A 60 18.45 14.40 -2.46
C LEU A 60 17.63 15.67 -2.22
N ALA A 61 16.88 16.14 -3.21
CA ALA A 61 15.96 17.26 -3.03
C ALA A 61 14.78 16.93 -2.09
N ALA A 62 14.57 15.65 -1.75
CA ALA A 62 13.62 15.25 -0.71
C ALA A 62 13.98 15.78 0.69
N PHE A 63 15.27 16.17 0.91
CA PHE A 63 15.74 16.80 2.16
C PHE A 63 15.55 18.32 2.17
N ASN A 64 14.64 18.85 1.36
CA ASN A 64 14.36 20.28 1.32
C ASN A 64 13.80 20.81 2.67
N PRO A 65 14.10 22.08 3.02
CA PRO A 65 13.70 22.65 4.32
C PRO A 65 12.18 22.82 4.48
N ALA A 66 11.42 22.79 3.38
CA ALA A 66 9.96 22.87 3.40
C ALA A 66 9.30 21.50 3.66
N CYS A 67 10.07 20.43 3.78
CA CYS A 67 9.59 19.05 3.92
C CYS A 67 8.57 18.66 2.82
N LEU A 68 8.70 19.22 1.63
CA LEU A 68 7.83 18.92 0.49
C LEU A 68 8.28 17.63 -0.20
N PRO A 69 7.34 16.82 -0.66
CA PRO A 69 7.66 15.57 -1.34
C PRO A 69 8.28 15.81 -2.71
N VAL A 70 9.23 14.95 -3.08
CA VAL A 70 9.85 14.91 -4.40
C VAL A 70 9.65 13.51 -4.97
N ARG A 71 9.05 13.42 -6.15
CA ARG A 71 8.85 12.17 -6.86
C ARG A 71 9.89 12.00 -7.95
N ILE A 72 10.47 10.82 -8.07
CA ILE A 72 11.30 10.42 -9.20
C ILE A 72 10.45 9.55 -10.14
N GLU A 73 10.23 10.01 -11.39
CA GLU A 73 9.27 9.37 -12.32
C GLU A 73 9.72 7.98 -12.80
N ASP A 74 11.00 7.81 -13.07
CA ASP A 74 11.60 6.54 -13.45
C ASP A 74 12.79 6.20 -12.55
N PRO A 75 12.55 5.65 -11.34
CA PRO A 75 13.63 5.29 -10.43
C PRO A 75 14.47 4.10 -10.93
N LYS A 76 13.97 3.29 -11.87
CA LYS A 76 14.68 2.09 -12.37
C LYS A 76 15.89 2.43 -13.24
N CYS A 77 16.00 3.65 -13.77
CA CYS A 77 17.16 4.09 -14.54
C CYS A 77 18.47 4.01 -13.75
N VAL A 78 18.43 3.99 -12.39
CA VAL A 78 19.62 3.80 -11.54
C VAL A 78 20.24 2.42 -11.65
N ALA A 79 19.49 1.41 -12.12
CA ALA A 79 19.96 0.03 -12.26
C ALA A 79 21.22 -0.09 -13.14
N LYS A 80 21.48 0.92 -13.98
CA LYS A 80 22.65 1.02 -14.84
C LYS A 80 23.98 1.09 -14.08
N THR A 81 23.97 1.66 -12.85
CA THR A 81 25.18 1.91 -12.06
C THR A 81 25.06 1.52 -10.61
N PHE A 82 23.86 1.63 -10.01
CA PHE A 82 23.59 1.29 -8.64
C PHE A 82 22.15 0.75 -8.52
N PRO A 83 21.93 -0.53 -8.84
CA PRO A 83 20.59 -1.14 -8.88
C PRO A 83 19.76 -0.92 -7.62
N ASP A 84 20.39 -1.03 -6.44
CA ASP A 84 19.74 -0.94 -5.14
C ASP A 84 19.86 0.46 -4.51
N TYR A 85 20.01 1.52 -5.33
CA TYR A 85 20.24 2.88 -4.85
C TYR A 85 19.12 3.38 -3.92
N PHE A 86 17.87 3.19 -4.31
CA PHE A 86 16.74 3.70 -3.53
C PHE A 86 16.54 2.91 -2.24
N GLU A 87 16.75 1.60 -2.27
CA GLU A 87 16.74 0.76 -1.06
C GLU A 87 17.84 1.20 -0.09
N ALA A 88 19.04 1.44 -0.61
CA ALA A 88 20.16 1.96 0.20
C ALA A 88 19.86 3.35 0.75
N LEU A 89 19.30 4.26 -0.07
CA LEU A 89 18.90 5.60 0.37
C LEU A 89 17.85 5.51 1.50
N PHE A 90 16.80 4.69 1.32
CA PHE A 90 15.75 4.55 2.31
C PHE A 90 16.22 3.87 3.60
N SER A 91 17.24 3.00 3.53
CA SER A 91 17.81 2.35 4.72
C SER A 91 18.57 3.31 5.63
N VAL A 92 19.09 4.43 5.10
CA VAL A 92 19.87 5.44 5.84
C VAL A 92 19.08 6.73 6.09
N THR A 93 17.82 6.79 5.65
CA THR A 93 16.97 7.97 5.82
C THR A 93 15.81 7.66 6.75
N GLN A 94 15.29 8.69 7.39
CA GLN A 94 14.10 8.60 8.24
C GLN A 94 13.04 9.57 7.74
N ALA A 95 11.87 9.06 7.40
CA ALA A 95 10.71 9.86 7.06
C ALA A 95 9.71 9.89 8.22
N LEU A 96 9.06 11.03 8.42
CA LEU A 96 7.94 11.09 9.34
C LEU A 96 6.73 10.35 8.73
N PRO A 97 5.96 9.57 9.48
CA PRO A 97 4.84 8.79 8.95
C PRO A 97 3.89 9.63 8.08
N ARG A 98 3.58 10.87 8.48
CA ARG A 98 2.71 11.77 7.70
C ARG A 98 3.25 12.13 6.31
N HIS A 99 4.54 11.92 6.05
CA HIS A 99 5.17 12.18 4.74
C HIS A 99 5.27 10.93 3.87
N ILE A 100 4.92 9.77 4.40
CA ILE A 100 4.91 8.51 3.68
C ILE A 100 3.49 8.31 3.14
N PRO A 101 3.29 8.33 1.81
CA PRO A 101 1.96 8.23 1.23
C PRO A 101 1.34 6.86 1.48
N VAL A 102 0.04 6.85 1.76
CA VAL A 102 -0.74 5.63 1.97
C VAL A 102 -1.94 5.63 1.03
N ILE A 103 -2.16 4.51 0.36
CA ILE A 103 -3.39 4.21 -0.37
C ILE A 103 -4.10 3.12 0.41
N THR A 104 -5.34 3.35 0.83
CA THR A 104 -6.14 2.31 1.47
C THR A 104 -7.15 1.73 0.48
N ILE A 105 -7.28 0.40 0.47
CA ILE A 105 -8.27 -0.31 -0.33
C ILE A 105 -9.07 -1.20 0.60
N ASP A 106 -10.22 -0.70 1.04
CA ASP A 106 -11.15 -1.43 1.89
C ASP A 106 -12.28 -2.05 1.07
N GLY A 107 -12.97 -3.04 1.65
CA GLY A 107 -14.12 -3.64 0.99
C GLY A 107 -14.45 -5.05 1.49
N PRO A 108 -15.57 -5.63 1.05
CA PRO A 108 -16.04 -6.94 1.49
C PRO A 108 -15.11 -8.08 1.05
N THR A 109 -15.34 -9.25 1.62
CA THR A 109 -14.60 -10.48 1.26
C THR A 109 -14.85 -10.84 -0.20
N ALA A 110 -13.82 -11.37 -0.88
CA ALA A 110 -13.85 -11.82 -2.28
C ALA A 110 -14.19 -10.73 -3.32
N SER A 111 -14.14 -9.44 -2.97
CA SER A 111 -14.32 -8.34 -3.93
C SER A 111 -13.16 -8.19 -4.93
N GLY A 112 -12.03 -8.86 -4.71
CA GLY A 112 -10.81 -8.73 -5.52
C GLY A 112 -9.83 -7.69 -5.01
N LYS A 113 -10.13 -7.04 -3.87
CA LYS A 113 -9.32 -5.92 -3.34
C LYS A 113 -7.86 -6.28 -3.09
N GLY A 114 -7.55 -7.46 -2.53
CA GLY A 114 -6.16 -7.88 -2.28
C GLY A 114 -5.35 -7.96 -3.58
N THR A 115 -5.92 -8.54 -4.64
CA THR A 115 -5.27 -8.62 -5.96
C THR A 115 -5.04 -7.23 -6.57
N VAL A 116 -6.05 -6.35 -6.47
CA VAL A 116 -5.92 -4.95 -6.95
C VAL A 116 -4.89 -4.19 -6.13
N ALA A 117 -4.94 -4.29 -4.79
CA ALA A 117 -4.00 -3.62 -3.89
C ALA A 117 -2.56 -4.04 -4.12
N GLU A 118 -2.30 -5.35 -4.23
CA GLU A 118 -0.97 -5.89 -4.51
C GLU A 118 -0.46 -5.42 -5.88
N ALA A 119 -1.31 -5.43 -6.92
CA ALA A 119 -0.95 -4.96 -8.24
C ALA A 119 -0.66 -3.44 -8.27
N VAL A 120 -1.43 -2.63 -7.56
CA VAL A 120 -1.19 -1.19 -7.39
C VAL A 120 0.14 -0.96 -6.67
N ALA A 121 0.38 -1.66 -5.56
CA ALA A 121 1.65 -1.58 -4.82
C ALA A 121 2.85 -1.90 -5.72
N LYS A 122 2.77 -2.99 -6.47
CA LYS A 122 3.82 -3.42 -7.40
C LYS A 122 4.08 -2.37 -8.50
N ARG A 123 3.02 -1.75 -9.06
CA ARG A 123 3.18 -0.72 -10.11
C ARG A 123 3.81 0.57 -9.59
N LEU A 124 3.52 0.92 -8.32
CA LEU A 124 4.07 2.11 -7.67
C LEU A 124 5.43 1.86 -7.00
N GLY A 125 5.84 0.60 -6.82
CA GLY A 125 6.98 0.23 -6.00
C GLY A 125 6.75 0.49 -4.51
N TYR A 126 5.50 0.47 -4.05
CA TYR A 126 5.11 0.70 -2.66
C TYR A 126 5.10 -0.61 -1.87
N GLU A 127 5.23 -0.48 -0.54
CA GLU A 127 4.98 -1.60 0.37
C GLU A 127 3.52 -2.06 0.27
N PHE A 128 3.28 -3.32 0.57
CA PHE A 128 1.95 -3.91 0.57
C PHE A 128 1.61 -4.48 1.94
N LEU A 129 0.48 -4.08 2.49
CA LEU A 129 -0.09 -4.62 3.72
C LEU A 129 -1.38 -5.39 3.42
N ASP A 130 -1.36 -6.72 3.56
CA ASP A 130 -2.57 -7.54 3.71
C ASP A 130 -2.94 -7.60 5.21
N SER A 131 -3.82 -6.70 5.66
CA SER A 131 -4.25 -6.70 7.07
C SER A 131 -5.03 -7.97 7.43
N GLY A 132 -5.72 -8.57 6.48
CA GLY A 132 -6.40 -9.85 6.67
C GLY A 132 -5.43 -10.98 7.02
N ALA A 133 -4.23 -10.98 6.44
CA ALA A 133 -3.19 -11.94 6.80
C ALA A 133 -2.77 -11.81 8.26
N MET A 134 -2.66 -10.58 8.80
CA MET A 134 -2.32 -10.34 10.20
C MET A 134 -3.30 -11.03 11.16
N TYR A 135 -4.60 -10.90 10.91
CA TYR A 135 -5.63 -11.57 11.72
C TYR A 135 -5.60 -13.08 11.55
N ARG A 136 -5.31 -13.60 10.37
CA ARG A 136 -5.18 -15.05 10.11
C ARG A 136 -3.98 -15.63 10.84
N ILE A 137 -2.85 -14.93 10.84
CA ILE A 137 -1.63 -15.34 11.56
C ILE A 137 -1.88 -15.30 13.06
N THR A 138 -2.55 -14.25 13.56
CA THR A 138 -2.91 -14.14 14.98
C THR A 138 -3.81 -15.31 15.41
N ALA A 139 -4.83 -15.63 14.61
CA ALA A 139 -5.70 -16.76 14.88
C ALA A 139 -4.95 -18.10 14.89
N LEU A 140 -4.07 -18.32 13.90
CA LEU A 140 -3.25 -19.52 13.84
C LEU A 140 -2.32 -19.65 15.06
N ALA A 141 -1.67 -18.55 15.44
CA ALA A 141 -0.79 -18.52 16.60
C ALA A 141 -1.56 -18.77 17.92
N ALA A 142 -2.77 -18.21 18.07
CA ALA A 142 -3.64 -18.46 19.22
C ALA A 142 -4.03 -19.93 19.32
N LEU A 143 -4.46 -20.55 18.22
CA LEU A 143 -4.80 -21.97 18.19
C LEU A 143 -3.62 -22.88 18.50
N ARG A 144 -2.42 -22.57 17.99
CA ARG A 144 -1.18 -23.28 18.30
C ARG A 144 -0.79 -23.17 19.79
N ALA A 145 -1.15 -22.05 20.43
CA ALA A 145 -0.98 -21.85 21.87
C ALA A 145 -2.10 -22.48 22.71
N GLY A 146 -3.05 -23.21 22.10
CA GLY A 146 -4.17 -23.83 22.79
C GLY A 146 -5.26 -22.85 23.28
N LEU A 147 -5.27 -21.61 22.73
CA LEU A 147 -6.27 -20.61 23.09
C LEU A 147 -7.53 -20.76 22.21
N GLY A 148 -8.71 -20.65 22.83
CA GLY A 148 -9.96 -20.51 22.12
C GLY A 148 -10.06 -19.14 21.44
N ILE A 149 -10.78 -19.06 20.31
CA ILE A 149 -11.01 -17.77 19.62
C ILE A 149 -12.38 -17.22 20.06
N ASP A 150 -12.42 -16.66 21.24
CA ASP A 150 -13.62 -16.10 21.87
C ASP A 150 -13.26 -14.96 22.84
N ALA A 151 -14.28 -14.32 23.41
CA ALA A 151 -14.11 -13.19 24.33
C ALA A 151 -13.37 -13.57 25.63
N ALA A 152 -13.45 -14.83 26.08
CA ALA A 152 -12.76 -15.28 27.30
C ALA A 152 -11.24 -15.29 27.13
N HIS A 153 -10.77 -15.48 25.89
CA HIS A 153 -9.34 -15.52 25.54
C HIS A 153 -8.83 -14.22 24.91
N GLU A 154 -9.63 -13.15 24.86
CA GLU A 154 -9.27 -11.89 24.21
C GLU A 154 -7.93 -11.31 24.71
N ALA A 155 -7.74 -11.20 26.02
CA ALA A 155 -6.53 -10.63 26.61
C ALA A 155 -5.26 -11.48 26.34
N PRO A 156 -5.27 -12.81 26.50
CA PRO A 156 -4.16 -13.66 26.06
C PRO A 156 -3.84 -13.56 24.58
N ILE A 157 -4.84 -13.54 23.70
CA ILE A 157 -4.63 -13.38 22.25
C ILE A 157 -4.05 -12.01 21.92
N ALA A 158 -4.52 -10.94 22.56
CA ALA A 158 -3.97 -9.60 22.38
C ALA A 158 -2.49 -9.51 22.83
N THR A 159 -2.13 -10.18 23.92
CA THR A 159 -0.74 -10.26 24.38
C THR A 159 0.14 -10.98 23.35
N LEU A 160 -0.34 -12.10 22.82
CA LEU A 160 0.34 -12.85 21.77
C LEU A 160 0.47 -12.00 20.50
N ALA A 161 -0.56 -11.26 20.10
CA ALA A 161 -0.58 -10.43 18.91
C ALA A 161 0.50 -9.32 18.93
N ARG A 162 0.79 -8.73 20.11
CA ARG A 162 1.84 -7.70 20.25
C ARG A 162 3.25 -8.21 19.98
N SER A 163 3.51 -9.47 20.20
CA SER A 163 4.84 -10.09 20.10
C SER A 163 4.94 -11.14 18.99
N LEU A 164 4.03 -11.09 18.02
CA LEU A 164 4.02 -12.04 16.89
C LEU A 164 5.35 -11.98 16.12
N PRO A 165 6.14 -13.07 16.07
CA PRO A 165 7.38 -13.12 15.32
C PRO A 165 7.11 -13.36 13.83
N VAL A 166 6.40 -12.41 13.18
CA VAL A 166 6.02 -12.51 11.77
C VAL A 166 7.06 -11.85 10.89
N ARG A 167 7.41 -12.50 9.79
CA ARG A 167 8.24 -11.95 8.72
C ARG A 167 7.61 -12.22 7.37
N PHE A 168 7.72 -11.24 6.48
CA PHE A 168 7.29 -11.33 5.09
C PHE A 168 8.54 -11.33 4.21
N GLU A 169 8.87 -12.46 3.58
CA GLU A 169 10.09 -12.65 2.84
C GLU A 169 9.81 -13.32 1.49
N ALA A 170 10.12 -12.62 0.39
CA ALA A 170 9.99 -13.15 -0.96
C ALA A 170 8.63 -13.82 -1.26
N GLY A 171 7.52 -13.21 -0.83
CA GLY A 171 6.17 -13.73 -1.02
C GLY A 171 5.77 -14.84 -0.05
N ARG A 172 6.63 -15.21 0.90
CA ARG A 172 6.35 -16.15 1.99
C ARG A 172 6.02 -15.40 3.27
N ILE A 173 5.20 -16.03 4.10
CA ILE A 173 4.83 -15.54 5.43
C ILE A 173 5.36 -16.52 6.45
N LEU A 174 6.27 -16.04 7.29
CA LEU A 174 6.92 -16.84 8.31
C LEU A 174 6.38 -16.45 9.69
N LEU A 175 6.01 -17.43 10.50
CA LEU A 175 5.71 -17.28 11.92
C LEU A 175 6.82 -17.97 12.73
N GLY A 176 7.73 -17.18 13.28
CA GLY A 176 8.99 -17.69 13.79
C GLY A 176 9.85 -18.29 12.67
N ALA A 177 10.10 -19.60 12.74
CA ALA A 177 10.82 -20.35 11.70
C ALA A 177 9.90 -21.04 10.69
N ASP A 178 8.57 -21.10 10.96
CA ASP A 178 7.63 -21.86 10.16
C ASP A 178 7.08 -21.04 9.00
N ASP A 179 7.10 -21.62 7.80
CA ASP A 179 6.33 -21.08 6.66
C ASP A 179 4.84 -21.40 6.85
N VAL A 180 4.05 -20.36 7.03
CA VAL A 180 2.60 -20.45 7.25
C VAL A 180 1.77 -19.94 6.08
N THR A 181 2.42 -19.68 4.95
CA THR A 181 1.82 -19.06 3.74
C THR A 181 0.56 -19.76 3.30
N ASP A 182 0.57 -21.09 3.20
CA ASP A 182 -0.60 -21.85 2.78
C ASP A 182 -1.60 -22.09 3.93
N ALA A 183 -1.10 -22.29 5.15
CA ALA A 183 -1.93 -22.53 6.33
C ALA A 183 -2.92 -21.38 6.59
N ILE A 184 -2.50 -20.13 6.37
CA ILE A 184 -3.35 -18.95 6.57
C ILE A 184 -4.30 -18.64 5.40
N ARG A 185 -4.21 -19.39 4.28
CA ARG A 185 -5.05 -19.18 3.08
C ARG A 185 -6.26 -20.11 3.02
N THR A 186 -6.49 -20.93 4.04
CA THR A 186 -7.64 -21.82 4.14
C THR A 186 -8.93 -21.08 4.49
N GLU A 187 -10.10 -21.69 4.24
CA GLU A 187 -11.40 -21.14 4.66
C GLU A 187 -11.48 -21.03 6.18
N GLU A 188 -11.02 -22.06 6.89
CA GLU A 188 -10.99 -22.08 8.35
C GLU A 188 -10.16 -20.92 8.90
N ALA A 189 -8.97 -20.67 8.35
CA ALA A 189 -8.15 -19.51 8.72
C ALA A 189 -8.90 -18.20 8.47
N GLY A 190 -9.67 -18.10 7.36
CA GLY A 190 -10.52 -16.95 7.07
C GLY A 190 -11.65 -16.74 8.07
N MET A 191 -12.31 -17.83 8.53
CA MET A 191 -13.36 -17.76 9.57
C MET A 191 -12.76 -17.37 10.92
N ASN A 192 -11.65 -17.96 11.29
CA ASN A 192 -10.95 -17.67 12.54
C ASN A 192 -10.43 -16.21 12.58
N ALA A 193 -9.91 -15.69 11.47
CA ALA A 193 -9.57 -14.29 11.34
C ALA A 193 -10.78 -13.36 11.56
N SER A 194 -11.95 -13.72 11.03
CA SER A 194 -13.17 -12.94 11.24
C SER A 194 -13.58 -12.91 12.73
N ARG A 195 -13.41 -14.01 13.47
CA ARG A 195 -13.67 -14.08 14.91
C ARG A 195 -12.66 -13.24 15.70
N VAL A 196 -11.37 -13.44 15.44
CA VAL A 196 -10.28 -12.68 16.10
C VAL A 196 -10.40 -11.18 15.84
N SER A 197 -10.79 -10.78 14.64
CA SER A 197 -10.92 -9.36 14.28
C SER A 197 -12.12 -8.66 14.94
N ALA A 198 -13.02 -9.41 15.58
CA ALA A 198 -14.11 -8.84 16.39
C ALA A 198 -13.65 -8.49 17.83
N LEU A 199 -12.48 -8.99 18.26
CA LEU A 199 -11.92 -8.75 19.59
C LEU A 199 -11.20 -7.41 19.62
N ALA A 200 -11.72 -6.46 20.41
CA ALA A 200 -11.25 -5.07 20.43
C ALA A 200 -9.79 -4.96 20.89
N ALA A 201 -9.40 -5.71 21.95
CA ALA A 201 -8.03 -5.68 22.46
C ALA A 201 -7.02 -6.28 21.46
N VAL A 202 -7.42 -7.28 20.65
CA VAL A 202 -6.57 -7.83 19.60
C VAL A 202 -6.38 -6.83 18.47
N ARG A 203 -7.43 -6.13 18.09
CA ARG A 203 -7.33 -5.03 17.09
C ARG A 203 -6.34 -3.97 17.55
N ALA A 204 -6.49 -3.49 18.80
CA ALA A 204 -5.57 -2.50 19.38
C ALA A 204 -4.11 -3.01 19.39
N ALA A 205 -3.91 -4.30 19.69
CA ALA A 205 -2.57 -4.91 19.71
C ALA A 205 -1.89 -4.97 18.34
N LEU A 206 -2.67 -5.01 17.24
CA LEU A 206 -2.15 -5.10 15.89
C LEU A 206 -1.95 -3.74 15.20
N VAL A 207 -2.35 -2.61 15.82
CA VAL A 207 -2.24 -1.27 15.21
C VAL A 207 -0.78 -0.93 14.93
N ASP A 208 0.09 -1.07 15.91
CA ASP A 208 1.50 -0.72 15.77
C ASP A 208 2.20 -1.58 14.70
N LEU A 209 1.84 -2.87 14.63
CA LEU A 209 2.36 -3.77 13.61
C LEU A 209 1.92 -3.31 12.20
N GLN A 210 0.66 -2.90 12.04
CA GLN A 210 0.15 -2.40 10.76
C GLN A 210 0.80 -1.06 10.38
N HIS A 211 0.96 -0.13 11.33
CA HIS A 211 1.67 1.13 11.11
C HIS A 211 3.14 0.90 10.74
N GLY A 212 3.77 -0.17 11.22
CA GLY A 212 5.14 -0.55 10.88
C GLY A 212 5.38 -0.84 9.38
N PHE A 213 4.30 -1.06 8.60
CA PHE A 213 4.37 -1.19 7.14
C PHE A 213 4.40 0.15 6.41
N GLN A 214 4.10 1.26 7.07
CA GLN A 214 4.16 2.59 6.48
C GLN A 214 5.62 3.03 6.32
N ARG A 215 6.23 2.64 5.21
CA ARG A 215 7.63 2.89 4.88
C ARG A 215 7.76 3.53 3.51
N LEU A 216 8.90 4.20 3.27
CA LEU A 216 9.22 4.71 1.94
C LEU A 216 9.35 3.57 0.93
N PRO A 217 8.94 3.78 -0.32
CA PRO A 217 8.42 5.04 -0.89
C PRO A 217 6.93 5.28 -0.64
N GLY A 218 6.20 4.36 -0.06
CA GLY A 218 4.79 4.47 0.24
C GLY A 218 4.17 3.13 0.59
N LEU A 219 2.88 3.11 0.94
CA LEU A 219 2.13 1.92 1.36
C LEU A 219 0.81 1.80 0.60
N VAL A 220 0.47 0.59 0.18
CA VAL A 220 -0.91 0.20 -0.19
C VAL A 220 -1.42 -0.79 0.84
N ALA A 221 -2.48 -0.42 1.56
CA ALA A 221 -3.05 -1.21 2.64
C ALA A 221 -4.42 -1.79 2.25
N ASP A 222 -4.52 -3.12 2.24
CA ASP A 222 -5.74 -3.89 2.00
C ASP A 222 -6.41 -4.28 3.31
N GLY A 223 -7.70 -3.97 3.46
CA GLY A 223 -8.42 -4.34 4.67
C GLY A 223 -9.94 -4.19 4.64
N ARG A 224 -10.47 -3.75 5.80
CA ARG A 224 -11.89 -3.45 6.04
C ARG A 224 -12.09 -2.07 6.64
N ASP A 225 -11.06 -1.56 7.28
CA ASP A 225 -11.07 -0.35 8.08
C ASP A 225 -9.75 0.42 7.99
N MET A 226 -9.00 0.16 6.92
CA MET A 226 -7.72 0.83 6.69
C MET A 226 -7.90 2.35 6.59
N GLY A 227 -8.87 2.80 5.78
CA GLY A 227 -9.14 4.22 5.57
C GLY A 227 -10.02 4.87 6.65
N THR A 228 -10.65 4.08 7.52
CA THR A 228 -11.52 4.62 8.60
C THR A 228 -10.85 4.61 9.96
N VAL A 229 -9.92 3.69 10.23
CA VAL A 229 -9.34 3.48 11.57
C VAL A 229 -7.82 3.46 11.55
N ILE A 230 -7.19 2.66 10.69
CA ILE A 230 -5.74 2.44 10.75
C ILE A 230 -4.96 3.61 10.12
N PHE A 231 -5.39 4.08 8.95
CA PHE A 231 -4.79 5.20 8.22
C PHE A 231 -5.86 6.24 7.85
N PRO A 232 -6.49 6.90 8.85
CA PRO A 232 -7.58 7.84 8.61
C PRO A 232 -7.16 9.06 7.79
N ASP A 233 -5.87 9.40 7.79
CA ASP A 233 -5.29 10.52 7.04
C ASP A 233 -4.73 10.11 5.67
N ALA A 234 -5.00 8.88 5.20
CA ALA A 234 -4.54 8.41 3.90
C ALA A 234 -5.04 9.34 2.77
N PRO A 235 -4.15 9.84 1.89
CA PRO A 235 -4.53 10.78 0.82
C PRO A 235 -5.43 10.14 -0.24
N LEU A 236 -5.40 8.82 -0.41
CA LEU A 236 -6.33 8.11 -1.26
C LEU A 236 -6.95 6.95 -0.49
N LYS A 237 -8.27 6.96 -0.38
CA LYS A 237 -9.08 5.89 0.19
C LYS A 237 -10.01 5.34 -0.87
N VAL A 238 -9.95 4.04 -1.09
CA VAL A 238 -10.76 3.33 -2.05
C VAL A 238 -11.63 2.31 -1.31
N PHE A 239 -12.92 2.29 -1.59
CA PHE A 239 -13.81 1.23 -1.14
C PHE A 239 -14.19 0.37 -2.35
N LEU A 240 -13.57 -0.81 -2.45
CA LEU A 240 -13.75 -1.72 -3.58
C LEU A 240 -14.85 -2.73 -3.26
N THR A 241 -15.94 -2.67 -4.01
CA THR A 241 -17.10 -3.56 -3.86
C THR A 241 -17.31 -4.44 -5.09
N ALA A 242 -18.12 -5.46 -4.95
CA ALA A 242 -18.66 -6.28 -6.03
C ALA A 242 -19.95 -6.96 -5.56
N SER A 243 -20.85 -7.28 -6.46
CA SER A 243 -22.10 -7.99 -6.13
C SER A 243 -21.82 -9.36 -5.45
N ALA A 244 -22.72 -9.78 -4.56
CA ALA A 244 -22.55 -11.06 -3.86
C ALA A 244 -22.45 -12.25 -4.84
N SER A 245 -23.22 -12.23 -5.94
CA SER A 245 -23.17 -13.24 -6.99
C SER A 245 -21.79 -13.28 -7.67
N CYS A 246 -21.26 -12.13 -8.10
CA CYS A 246 -19.94 -12.05 -8.72
C CYS A 246 -18.82 -12.54 -7.76
N ARG A 247 -18.92 -12.22 -6.48
CA ARG A 247 -17.96 -12.66 -5.47
C ARG A 247 -18.04 -14.18 -5.22
N ALA A 248 -19.25 -14.75 -5.18
CA ALA A 248 -19.45 -16.20 -5.07
C ALA A 248 -18.89 -16.95 -6.29
N GLU A 249 -19.12 -16.45 -7.50
CA GLU A 249 -18.54 -17.01 -8.72
C GLU A 249 -17.01 -16.99 -8.72
N ARG A 250 -16.42 -15.86 -8.34
CA ARG A 250 -14.96 -15.73 -8.21
C ARG A 250 -14.40 -16.73 -7.20
N ARG A 251 -15.09 -16.89 -6.08
CA ARG A 251 -14.69 -17.83 -5.03
C ARG A 251 -14.81 -19.28 -5.51
N LEU A 252 -15.91 -19.62 -6.18
CA LEU A 252 -16.11 -20.94 -6.77
C LEU A 252 -14.99 -21.30 -7.74
N LYS A 253 -14.64 -20.38 -8.66
CA LYS A 253 -13.52 -20.59 -9.60
C LYS A 253 -12.19 -20.85 -8.87
N GLN A 254 -11.91 -20.10 -7.79
CA GLN A 254 -10.72 -20.32 -6.97
C GLN A 254 -10.71 -21.69 -6.26
N LEU A 255 -11.85 -22.18 -5.77
CA LEU A 255 -11.94 -23.49 -5.13
C LEU A 255 -11.78 -24.61 -6.15
N ILE A 256 -12.45 -24.50 -7.30
CA ILE A 256 -12.33 -25.48 -8.39
C ILE A 256 -10.87 -25.58 -8.88
N SER A 257 -10.16 -24.46 -9.05
CA SER A 257 -8.75 -24.47 -9.46
C SER A 257 -7.82 -25.16 -8.46
N LYS A 258 -8.25 -25.29 -7.19
CA LYS A 258 -7.56 -26.03 -6.12
C LYS A 258 -8.06 -27.47 -5.93
N GLY A 259 -8.98 -27.94 -6.78
CA GLY A 259 -9.54 -29.29 -6.71
C GLY A 259 -10.67 -29.46 -5.70
N PHE A 260 -11.25 -28.38 -5.17
CA PHE A 260 -12.39 -28.44 -4.26
C PHE A 260 -13.71 -28.24 -5.03
N SER A 261 -14.77 -28.93 -4.60
CA SER A 261 -16.14 -28.67 -5.04
C SER A 261 -16.87 -27.85 -3.98
N ALA A 262 -17.70 -26.91 -4.42
CA ALA A 262 -18.55 -26.11 -3.52
C ALA A 262 -19.84 -25.71 -4.24
N SER A 263 -20.92 -25.50 -3.47
CA SER A 263 -22.16 -24.93 -3.96
C SER A 263 -22.06 -23.41 -4.07
N ILE A 264 -22.49 -22.85 -5.18
CA ILE A 264 -22.47 -21.38 -5.36
C ILE A 264 -23.43 -20.68 -4.39
N ASP A 265 -24.56 -21.32 -4.07
CA ASP A 265 -25.55 -20.76 -3.15
C ASP A 265 -25.01 -20.75 -1.72
N ASP A 266 -24.32 -21.82 -1.29
CA ASP A 266 -23.66 -21.88 0.02
C ASP A 266 -22.57 -20.82 0.12
N LEU A 267 -21.73 -20.69 -0.92
CA LEU A 267 -20.68 -19.67 -0.97
C LEU A 267 -21.24 -18.25 -0.89
N ARG A 268 -22.38 -18.00 -1.57
CA ARG A 268 -23.05 -16.70 -1.51
C ARG A 268 -23.58 -16.41 -0.11
N ALA A 269 -24.27 -17.38 0.50
CA ALA A 269 -24.79 -17.26 1.86
C ALA A 269 -23.66 -17.01 2.88
N ASP A 270 -22.55 -17.73 2.78
CA ASP A 270 -21.38 -17.55 3.63
C ASP A 270 -20.75 -16.15 3.49
N LEU A 271 -20.65 -15.64 2.26
CA LEU A 271 -20.14 -14.30 1.99
C LEU A 271 -21.06 -13.23 2.57
N GLU A 272 -22.38 -13.35 2.38
CA GLU A 272 -23.37 -12.42 2.92
C GLU A 272 -23.37 -12.44 4.47
N ALA A 273 -23.30 -13.61 5.08
CA ALA A 273 -23.21 -13.76 6.54
C ALA A 273 -21.91 -13.12 7.09
N ARG A 274 -20.81 -13.23 6.34
CA ARG A 274 -19.54 -12.60 6.72
C ARG A 274 -19.59 -11.07 6.59
N ASP A 275 -20.17 -10.57 5.51
CA ASP A 275 -20.32 -9.12 5.30
C ASP A 275 -21.23 -8.51 6.37
N ALA A 276 -22.31 -9.21 6.74
CA ALA A 276 -23.20 -8.78 7.83
C ALA A 276 -22.44 -8.69 9.16
N ARG A 277 -21.60 -9.68 9.48
CA ARG A 277 -20.75 -9.63 10.68
C ARG A 277 -19.73 -8.49 10.60
N ASP A 278 -19.04 -8.32 9.46
CA ASP A 278 -18.03 -7.28 9.29
C ASP A 278 -18.66 -5.88 9.39
N SER A 279 -19.89 -5.68 8.90
CA SER A 279 -20.60 -4.40 8.92
C SER A 279 -21.28 -4.09 10.27
N SER A 280 -21.68 -5.12 11.03
CA SER A 280 -22.36 -4.95 12.32
C SER A 280 -21.44 -4.86 13.53
N ARG A 281 -20.11 -4.89 13.33
CA ARG A 281 -19.15 -4.76 14.44
C ARG A 281 -19.34 -3.43 15.17
N SER A 282 -19.27 -3.46 16.49
CA SER A 282 -19.27 -2.27 17.34
C SER A 282 -17.98 -1.47 17.19
N VAL A 283 -16.86 -2.16 16.87
CA VAL A 283 -15.54 -1.55 16.66
C VAL A 283 -15.12 -1.77 15.22
N ALA A 284 -14.76 -0.71 14.53
CA ALA A 284 -14.28 -0.72 13.15
C ALA A 284 -15.19 -1.48 12.16
N PRO A 285 -16.46 -1.10 12.02
CA PRO A 285 -17.38 -1.74 11.08
C PRO A 285 -16.88 -1.57 9.65
N LEU A 286 -17.19 -2.56 8.80
CA LEU A 286 -16.95 -2.45 7.36
C LEU A 286 -17.88 -1.40 6.75
N LYS A 287 -17.34 -0.25 6.46
CA LYS A 287 -18.03 0.86 5.77
C LYS A 287 -17.01 1.72 5.01
N PRO A 288 -17.40 2.37 3.92
CA PRO A 288 -16.53 3.34 3.27
C PRO A 288 -16.21 4.50 4.20
N ALA A 289 -14.98 5.01 4.14
CA ALA A 289 -14.65 6.30 4.75
C ALA A 289 -15.44 7.42 4.04
N GLN A 290 -15.67 8.53 4.72
CA GLN A 290 -16.50 9.63 4.19
C GLN A 290 -15.92 10.21 2.88
N ASP A 291 -14.60 10.20 2.75
CA ASP A 291 -13.83 10.69 1.60
C ASP A 291 -13.36 9.56 0.66
N ALA A 292 -13.84 8.33 0.87
CA ALA A 292 -13.47 7.20 0.04
C ALA A 292 -14.14 7.25 -1.35
N LEU A 293 -13.36 6.92 -2.37
CA LEU A 293 -13.88 6.67 -3.71
C LEU A 293 -14.37 5.23 -3.81
N VAL A 294 -15.62 5.05 -4.22
CA VAL A 294 -16.23 3.72 -4.34
C VAL A 294 -15.99 3.18 -5.74
N LEU A 295 -15.42 1.96 -5.82
CA LEU A 295 -15.19 1.26 -7.07
C LEU A 295 -15.99 -0.04 -7.09
N ASP A 296 -17.01 -0.12 -7.94
CA ASP A 296 -17.71 -1.39 -8.21
C ASP A 296 -16.89 -2.22 -9.20
N ASN A 297 -16.34 -3.33 -8.71
CA ASN A 297 -15.50 -4.24 -9.46
C ASN A 297 -16.30 -5.45 -10.04
N SER A 298 -17.62 -5.37 -10.10
CA SER A 298 -18.46 -6.50 -10.56
C SER A 298 -18.18 -6.89 -12.01
N THR A 299 -17.94 -5.89 -12.87
CA THR A 299 -17.73 -6.08 -14.32
C THR A 299 -16.32 -5.74 -14.80
N LEU A 300 -15.47 -5.19 -13.93
CA LEU A 300 -14.13 -4.78 -14.30
C LEU A 300 -13.16 -5.96 -14.30
N THR A 301 -12.21 -5.91 -15.21
CA THR A 301 -10.97 -6.70 -15.13
C THR A 301 -10.08 -6.16 -14.03
N ILE A 302 -9.11 -6.97 -13.60
CA ILE A 302 -8.11 -6.54 -12.60
C ILE A 302 -7.35 -5.32 -13.09
N ASP A 303 -6.93 -5.32 -14.37
CA ASP A 303 -6.17 -4.21 -14.95
C ASP A 303 -6.97 -2.92 -15.03
N GLU A 304 -8.25 -2.97 -15.37
CA GLU A 304 -9.13 -1.80 -15.37
C GLU A 304 -9.30 -1.23 -13.95
N ALA A 305 -9.52 -2.08 -12.96
CA ALA A 305 -9.62 -1.65 -11.56
C ALA A 305 -8.31 -1.03 -11.06
N VAL A 306 -7.16 -1.63 -11.39
CA VAL A 306 -5.84 -1.10 -11.05
C VAL A 306 -5.59 0.25 -11.72
N ASN A 307 -5.88 0.38 -13.01
CA ASN A 307 -5.70 1.63 -13.75
C ASN A 307 -6.60 2.74 -13.19
N GLN A 308 -7.82 2.41 -12.75
CA GLN A 308 -8.72 3.39 -12.12
C GLN A 308 -8.14 3.89 -10.79
N VAL A 309 -7.62 3.01 -9.94
CA VAL A 309 -6.97 3.40 -8.67
C VAL A 309 -5.73 4.26 -8.95
N LEU A 310 -4.91 3.90 -9.93
CA LEU A 310 -3.72 4.67 -10.31
C LEU A 310 -4.08 6.05 -10.87
N SER A 311 -5.17 6.16 -11.66
CA SER A 311 -5.67 7.46 -12.14
C SER A 311 -6.07 8.36 -10.96
N TRP A 312 -6.85 7.85 -10.03
CA TRP A 312 -7.22 8.61 -8.82
C TRP A 312 -6.01 8.97 -7.98
N TRP A 313 -5.00 8.09 -7.91
CA TRP A 313 -3.77 8.39 -7.21
C TRP A 313 -3.00 9.55 -7.86
N GLN A 314 -2.93 9.60 -9.19
CA GLN A 314 -2.28 10.71 -9.90
C GLN A 314 -2.96 12.05 -9.62
N GLU A 315 -4.30 12.08 -9.54
CA GLU A 315 -5.06 13.29 -9.23
C GLU A 315 -4.87 13.79 -7.78
N ARG A 316 -4.58 12.88 -6.85
CA ARG A 316 -4.39 13.19 -5.42
C ARG A 316 -2.96 13.54 -5.05
N GLN A 317 -2.01 13.35 -5.96
CA GLN A 317 -0.61 13.69 -5.70
C GLN A 317 -0.39 15.21 -5.69
N PRO A 318 0.50 15.71 -4.82
CA PRO A 318 0.80 17.16 -4.74
C PRO A 318 1.67 17.66 -5.90
N PHE A 319 1.93 16.84 -6.91
CA PHE A 319 2.78 17.15 -8.05
C PHE A 319 1.96 17.66 -9.23
N ALA A 320 2.48 18.64 -9.96
CA ALA A 320 1.90 19.03 -11.23
C ALA A 320 1.92 17.83 -12.20
N VAL A 321 0.76 17.50 -12.77
CA VAL A 321 0.67 16.50 -13.83
C VAL A 321 1.40 17.08 -15.04
N THR A 322 2.60 16.60 -15.32
CA THR A 322 3.26 16.89 -16.60
C THR A 322 2.45 16.15 -17.66
N ALA A 323 1.72 16.89 -18.49
CA ALA A 323 1.08 16.30 -19.65
C ALA A 323 2.15 15.53 -20.44
N GLN A 324 2.04 14.23 -20.48
CA GLN A 324 2.86 13.41 -21.39
C GLN A 324 2.55 13.88 -22.81
N ARG A 325 3.55 14.50 -23.48
CA ARG A 325 3.54 14.78 -24.88
C ARG A 325 4.11 13.59 -25.65
#